data_0c467b11ed4411151643e4a72ec50ce7
#
_entry.id   0c467b11ed4411151643e4a72ec50ce7
#
_cell.length_a   1.000
_cell.length_b   1.000
_cell.length_c   1.000
_cell.angle_alpha   90.00
_cell.angle_beta   90.00
_cell.angle_gamma   90.00
#
_symmetry.space_group_name_H-M   'P 1'
#
loop_
_entity.id
_entity.type
_entity.pdbx_description
1 polymer ?
#
loop_
_entity_poly.entity_id
_entity_poly.type
_entity_poly.pdbx_seq_one_letter_code
_entity_poly.pdbx_strand_id
1 'polypeptide(L)'
;MDVEHDDSALQDLEADRSATGGSGDAVDRGFRKVMQIIRAATDERDLYKHKSLRFEKLKGKRKHQRSLRINKQWRLVIELRGEAPNKKVGVIAIEDYH
;
A
#
# COMPACT_ATOMS: atom_id res chain seq x y z
N MET A 1 -7.85 -7.37 -4.58
CA MET A 1 -7.26 -6.80 -5.81
C MET A 1 -5.90 -7.45 -6.07
N ASP A 2 -5.58 -7.66 -7.32
CA ASP A 2 -4.26 -8.15 -7.69
C ASP A 2 -3.20 -7.10 -7.44
N VAL A 3 -2.00 -7.54 -7.10
CA VAL A 3 -0.90 -6.66 -6.71
C VAL A 3 0.32 -6.89 -7.60
N GLU A 4 0.93 -5.80 -8.01
CA GLU A 4 2.24 -5.79 -8.66
C GLU A 4 3.21 -5.03 -7.76
N HIS A 5 4.36 -5.62 -7.45
CA HIS A 5 5.40 -4.96 -6.66
C HIS A 5 6.44 -4.34 -7.59
N ASP A 6 6.65 -3.03 -7.47
CA ASP A 6 7.72 -2.35 -8.19
C ASP A 6 9.06 -2.42 -7.44
N ASP A 7 9.01 -2.82 -6.18
CA ASP A 7 10.18 -2.93 -5.31
C ASP A 7 10.28 -4.35 -4.78
N SER A 8 11.35 -5.05 -5.16
CA SER A 8 11.56 -6.44 -4.75
C SER A 8 11.71 -6.59 -3.24
N ALA A 9 12.24 -5.58 -2.55
CA ALA A 9 12.38 -5.61 -1.09
C ALA A 9 11.00 -5.61 -0.41
N LEU A 10 10.04 -4.85 -0.95
CA LEU A 10 8.67 -4.85 -0.43
C LEU A 10 7.94 -6.16 -0.75
N GLN A 11 8.20 -6.73 -1.91
CA GLN A 11 7.67 -8.06 -2.25
C GLN A 11 8.13 -9.10 -1.24
N ASP A 12 9.42 -9.11 -0.92
CA ASP A 12 9.99 -10.03 0.05
C ASP A 12 9.44 -9.78 1.47
N LEU A 13 9.28 -8.51 1.83
CA LEU A 13 8.72 -8.12 3.12
C LEU A 13 7.29 -8.61 3.31
N GLU A 14 6.49 -8.58 2.28
CA GLU A 14 5.13 -9.11 2.32
C GLU A 14 5.12 -10.63 2.42
N ALA A 15 5.94 -11.30 1.62
CA ALA A 15 5.92 -12.75 1.48
C ALA A 15 6.57 -13.49 2.65
N ASP A 16 7.57 -12.89 3.30
CA ASP A 16 8.37 -13.53 4.34
C ASP A 16 8.26 -12.77 5.66
N ARG A 17 7.62 -13.39 6.65
CA ARG A 17 7.43 -12.79 7.97
C ARG A 17 8.74 -12.54 8.72
N SER A 18 9.80 -13.24 8.36
CA SER A 18 11.12 -13.04 8.98
C SER A 18 11.91 -11.91 8.30
N ALA A 19 11.47 -11.44 7.14
CA ALA A 19 12.12 -10.34 6.45
C ALA A 19 11.89 -9.03 7.21
N THR A 20 12.87 -8.13 7.14
CA THR A 20 12.79 -6.81 7.78
C THR A 20 13.01 -5.72 6.74
N GLY A 21 12.19 -4.67 6.84
CA GLY A 21 12.43 -3.42 6.13
C GLY A 21 13.30 -2.50 6.97
N GLY A 22 13.70 -1.38 6.45
CA GLY A 22 14.56 -0.44 7.17
C GLY A 22 13.85 0.47 8.18
N SER A 23 12.53 0.39 8.29
CA SER A 23 11.73 1.36 9.06
C SER A 23 11.25 0.83 10.41
N GLY A 24 11.64 -0.39 10.78
CA GLY A 24 11.31 -0.99 12.07
C GLY A 24 10.20 -2.02 12.02
N ASP A 25 10.11 -2.81 13.09
CA ASP A 25 9.21 -3.95 13.20
C ASP A 25 7.73 -3.54 13.15
N ALA A 26 7.37 -2.45 13.80
CA ALA A 26 5.99 -1.95 13.80
C ALA A 26 5.53 -1.56 12.40
N VAL A 27 6.42 -0.96 11.60
CA VAL A 27 6.13 -0.61 10.21
C VAL A 27 5.99 -1.87 9.37
N ASP A 28 6.86 -2.84 9.56
CA ASP A 28 6.81 -4.12 8.82
C ASP A 28 5.48 -4.84 9.05
N ARG A 29 5.04 -4.93 10.30
CA ARG A 29 3.75 -5.53 10.65
C ARG A 29 2.58 -4.74 10.07
N GLY A 30 2.64 -3.43 10.18
CA GLY A 30 1.61 -2.54 9.64
C GLY A 30 1.51 -2.65 8.13
N PHE A 31 2.65 -2.71 7.45
CA PHE A 31 2.69 -2.92 6.00
C PHE A 31 2.00 -4.23 5.61
N ARG A 32 2.33 -5.34 6.27
CA ARG A 32 1.72 -6.64 5.96
C ARG A 32 0.21 -6.62 6.18
N LYS A 33 -0.25 -5.94 7.23
CA LYS A 33 -1.68 -5.78 7.51
C LYS A 33 -2.38 -4.99 6.40
N VAL A 34 -1.79 -3.88 5.97
CA VAL A 34 -2.34 -3.08 4.87
C VAL A 34 -2.39 -3.90 3.58
N MET A 35 -1.34 -4.68 3.30
CA MET A 35 -1.32 -5.55 2.12
C MET A 35 -2.44 -6.60 2.16
N GLN A 36 -2.73 -7.18 3.32
CA GLN A 36 -3.85 -8.11 3.46
C GLN A 36 -5.18 -7.45 3.10
N ILE A 37 -5.38 -6.22 3.54
CA ILE A 37 -6.60 -5.46 3.22
C ILE A 37 -6.70 -5.21 1.71
N ILE A 38 -5.60 -4.81 1.08
CA ILE A 38 -5.57 -4.56 -0.36
C ILE A 38 -5.90 -5.82 -1.14
N ARG A 39 -5.28 -6.94 -0.79
CA ARG A 39 -5.52 -8.21 -1.50
C ARG A 39 -6.95 -8.72 -1.32
N ALA A 40 -7.55 -8.49 -0.16
CA ALA A 40 -8.93 -8.88 0.12
C ALA A 40 -9.96 -7.95 -0.52
N ALA A 41 -9.58 -6.75 -0.91
CA ALA A 41 -10.49 -5.77 -1.50
C ALA A 41 -10.93 -6.23 -2.90
N THR A 42 -12.19 -5.99 -3.24
CA THR A 42 -12.71 -6.25 -4.57
C THR A 42 -12.28 -5.16 -5.54
N ASP A 43 -12.36 -3.91 -5.09
CA ASP A 43 -11.90 -2.74 -5.84
C ASP A 43 -11.54 -1.59 -4.88
N GLU A 44 -11.15 -0.45 -5.45
CA GLU A 44 -10.71 0.71 -4.66
C GLU A 44 -11.76 1.26 -3.70
N ARG A 45 -13.05 1.04 -3.96
CA ARG A 45 -14.11 1.49 -3.05
C ARG A 45 -13.99 0.82 -1.68
N ASP A 46 -13.55 -0.44 -1.65
CA ASP A 46 -13.33 -1.14 -0.39
C ASP A 46 -12.22 -0.49 0.42
N LEU A 47 -11.20 0.05 -0.25
CA LEU A 47 -10.11 0.75 0.43
C LEU A 47 -10.59 2.07 1.06
N TYR A 48 -11.48 2.79 0.40
CA TYR A 48 -12.09 4.00 0.97
C TYR A 48 -12.96 3.69 2.19
N LYS A 49 -13.58 2.52 2.24
CA LYS A 49 -14.42 2.11 3.38
C LYS A 49 -13.62 1.87 4.65
N HIS A 50 -12.36 1.50 4.55
CA HIS A 50 -11.48 1.32 5.70
C HIS A 50 -10.95 2.68 6.16
N LYS A 51 -11.66 3.34 7.04
CA LYS A 51 -11.33 4.69 7.50
C LYS A 51 -9.93 4.79 8.11
N SER A 52 -9.48 3.74 8.78
CA SER A 52 -8.15 3.71 9.41
C SER A 52 -7.01 3.79 8.39
N LEU A 53 -7.25 3.40 7.14
CA LEU A 53 -6.23 3.47 6.09
C LEU A 53 -6.00 4.89 5.59
N ARG A 54 -6.97 5.79 5.78
CA ARG A 54 -6.92 7.14 5.23
C ARG A 54 -6.47 7.15 3.77
N PHE A 55 -7.13 6.29 2.99
CA PHE A 55 -6.84 6.16 1.56
C PHE A 55 -7.13 7.46 0.85
N GLU A 56 -6.12 8.06 0.24
CA GLU A 56 -6.26 9.36 -0.39
C GLU A 56 -5.39 9.51 -1.63
N LYS A 57 -5.84 10.35 -2.54
CA LYS A 57 -5.10 10.70 -3.75
C LYS A 57 -4.02 11.72 -3.40
N LEU A 58 -2.82 11.51 -3.89
CA LEU A 58 -1.73 12.46 -3.72
C LEU A 58 -1.91 13.64 -4.69
N LYS A 59 -1.30 14.77 -4.36
CA LYS A 59 -1.46 16.03 -5.10
C LYS A 59 -0.27 16.30 -6.03
N GLY A 60 -0.46 17.24 -6.95
CA GLY A 60 0.58 17.73 -7.84
C GLY A 60 1.03 16.69 -8.83
N LYS A 61 2.32 16.54 -9.01
CA LYS A 61 2.91 15.58 -9.96
C LYS A 61 2.64 14.14 -9.59
N ARG A 62 2.22 13.88 -8.35
CA ARG A 62 1.93 12.54 -7.83
C ARG A 62 0.44 12.21 -7.87
N LYS A 63 -0.37 12.94 -8.58
CA LYS A 63 -1.84 12.75 -8.62
C LYS A 63 -2.28 11.37 -9.11
N HIS A 64 -1.41 10.63 -9.79
CA HIS A 64 -1.67 9.26 -10.23
C HIS A 64 -1.42 8.24 -9.11
N GLN A 65 -0.89 8.66 -7.97
CA GLN A 65 -0.60 7.82 -6.84
C GLN A 65 -1.63 7.99 -5.72
N ARG A 66 -1.69 6.98 -4.86
CA ARG A 66 -2.56 6.96 -3.68
C ARG A 66 -1.70 6.59 -2.48
N SER A 67 -2.11 7.05 -1.29
CA SER A 67 -1.45 6.64 -0.06
C SER A 67 -2.42 5.98 0.89
N LEU A 68 -1.91 4.99 1.65
CA LEU A 68 -2.63 4.30 2.71
C LEU A 68 -1.79 4.42 3.98
N ARG A 69 -2.45 4.73 5.08
CA ARG A 69 -1.77 4.91 6.36
C ARG A 69 -1.34 3.56 6.93
N ILE A 70 -0.05 3.41 7.22
CA ILE A 70 0.49 2.28 7.97
C ILE A 70 0.40 2.57 9.47
N ASN A 71 0.86 3.74 9.89
CA ASN A 71 0.74 4.26 11.25
C ASN A 71 0.78 5.79 11.22
N LYS A 72 1.00 6.45 12.37
CA LYS A 72 0.98 7.92 12.44
C LYS A 72 2.04 8.58 11.55
N GLN A 73 3.14 7.90 11.30
CA GLN A 73 4.30 8.45 10.61
C GLN A 73 4.45 7.92 9.18
N TRP A 74 4.09 6.66 8.94
CA TRP A 74 4.44 5.95 7.72
C TRP A 74 3.22 5.69 6.85
N ARG A 75 3.42 5.82 5.53
CA ARG A 75 2.40 5.61 4.50
C ARG A 75 2.89 4.63 3.46
N LEU A 76 1.98 3.81 2.94
CA LEU A 76 2.22 3.01 1.76
C LEU A 76 1.74 3.80 0.54
N VAL A 77 2.62 3.96 -0.44
CA VAL A 77 2.28 4.61 -1.71
C VAL A 77 2.03 3.55 -2.76
N ILE A 78 0.89 3.66 -3.42
CA ILE A 78 0.45 2.75 -4.48
C ILE A 78 -0.01 3.51 -5.71
N GLU A 79 -0.13 2.79 -6.83
CA GLU A 79 -0.81 3.24 -8.03
C GLU A 79 -1.96 2.29 -8.34
N LEU A 80 -3.05 2.82 -8.88
CA LEU A 80 -4.10 2.00 -9.45
C LEU A 80 -3.83 1.87 -10.94
N ARG A 81 -3.69 0.63 -11.42
CA ARG A 81 -3.30 0.31 -12.80
C ARG A 81 -4.39 -0.44 -13.53
N GLY A 82 -4.51 -0.15 -14.83
CA GLY A 82 -5.53 -0.78 -15.68
C GLY A 82 -6.91 -0.19 -15.46
N GLU A 83 -7.90 -0.85 -16.05
CA GLU A 83 -9.30 -0.42 -16.01
C GLU A 83 -10.17 -1.51 -15.41
N ALA A 84 -11.28 -1.09 -14.79
CA ALA A 84 -12.24 -2.05 -14.26
C ALA A 84 -12.76 -2.96 -15.40
N PRO A 85 -12.96 -4.27 -15.15
CA PRO A 85 -12.87 -4.94 -13.84
C PRO A 85 -11.45 -5.41 -13.47
N ASN A 86 -10.45 -5.17 -14.30
CA ASN A 86 -9.11 -5.74 -14.15
C ASN A 86 -8.09 -4.76 -13.53
N LYS A 87 -8.54 -3.86 -12.67
CA LYS A 87 -7.61 -2.97 -11.95
C LYS A 87 -6.68 -3.74 -11.04
N LYS A 88 -5.41 -3.31 -11.04
CA LYS A 88 -4.35 -3.85 -10.18
C LYS A 88 -3.80 -2.74 -9.31
N VAL A 89 -3.18 -3.13 -8.21
CA VAL A 89 -2.48 -2.23 -7.31
C VAL A 89 -0.99 -2.39 -7.53
N GLY A 90 -0.33 -1.32 -7.99
CA GLY A 90 1.13 -1.26 -8.04
C GLY A 90 1.66 -0.73 -6.72
N VAL A 91 2.45 -1.53 -6.01
CA VAL A 91 3.06 -1.13 -4.74
C VAL A 91 4.38 -0.44 -5.02
N ILE A 92 4.47 0.84 -4.65
CA ILE A 92 5.58 1.71 -5.03
C ILE A 92 6.62 1.82 -3.92
N ALA A 93 6.22 2.28 -2.73
CA ALA A 93 7.17 2.56 -1.64
C ALA A 93 6.45 2.74 -0.31
N ILE A 94 7.23 2.57 0.76
CA ILE A 94 6.83 3.03 2.10
C ILE A 94 7.51 4.37 2.31
N GLU A 95 6.75 5.38 2.66
CA GLU A 95 7.25 6.75 2.83
C GLU A 95 6.94 7.29 4.22
N ASP A 96 7.87 8.11 4.72
CA ASP A 96 7.69 8.87 5.94
C ASP A 96 6.75 10.05 5.64
N TYR A 97 5.71 10.18 6.43
CA TYR A 97 4.68 11.20 6.23
C TYR A 97 4.84 12.33 7.25
N HIS A 98 5.30 13.44 6.76
CA HIS A 98 5.41 14.67 7.54
C HIS A 98 4.59 15.78 6.90
#